data_56c2ee1494f3b7b19111669d90b2d012
#
_entry.id   56c2ee1494f3b7b19111669d90b2d012
#
_cell.length_a   1.000
_cell.length_b   1.000
_cell.length_c   1.000
_cell.angle_alpha   90.00
_cell.angle_beta   90.00
_cell.angle_gamma   90.00
#
_symmetry.space_group_name_H-M   'P 1'
#
loop_
_entity.id
_entity.type
_entity.pdbx_description
1 polymer ?
#
loop_
_entity_poly.entity_id
_entity_poly.type
_entity_poly.pdbx_seq_one_letter_code
_entity_poly.pdbx_strand_id
1 'polypeptide(L)'
;MSNTYSISIETGGYRQLAQAPMEIRKRQLDLFAERCGEGNAVVTVADGNGVAIAAHTMPIAERRHHFSIAVPQKSTVTVAANGLVVRFGYLSECDDLLDNGVRYVNMNPSDTDWPAQPTLEQIYNRFGRSGAHFEPFARWMNDPNGLCQFQGRYHLFFQLNPYGFGWDNMHWGHAVSRDLVHWTHLPVFLEPQPELHTDERIVGGAFSGSAVTVDEHDNPVAGNEANAIRLYLTRHLETRGDESSVTEYQTTCLCEDGVHVRVESPVALRANDDFGYDFRDPKVECGMGGEALDPDRAYMVTATNLPGSE
;
A
#
# COMPACT_ATOMS: atom_id res chain seq x y z
N MET A 1 -6.37 18.96 -23.71
CA MET A 1 -7.44 19.56 -22.88
C MET A 1 -6.92 19.55 -21.45
N SER A 2 -6.89 20.70 -20.77
CA SER A 2 -6.47 20.74 -19.37
C SER A 2 -7.59 20.13 -18.54
N ASN A 3 -7.39 18.92 -18.03
CA ASN A 3 -8.31 18.32 -17.07
C ASN A 3 -8.07 18.98 -15.71
N THR A 4 -8.71 20.10 -15.47
CA THR A 4 -8.76 20.71 -14.15
C THR A 4 -10.06 20.30 -13.49
N TYR A 5 -9.98 19.61 -12.36
CA TYR A 5 -11.14 19.31 -11.51
C TYR A 5 -10.79 19.56 -10.06
N SER A 6 -11.79 19.86 -9.26
CA SER A 6 -11.62 20.09 -7.83
C SER A 6 -12.71 19.39 -7.05
N ILE A 7 -12.36 18.95 -5.85
CA ILE A 7 -13.29 18.42 -4.86
C ILE A 7 -13.09 19.09 -3.51
N SER A 8 -14.16 19.17 -2.73
CA SER A 8 -14.09 19.60 -1.33
C SER A 8 -14.02 18.40 -0.43
N ILE A 9 -13.09 18.42 0.53
CA ILE A 9 -12.87 17.39 1.52
C ILE A 9 -13.06 17.97 2.91
N GLU A 10 -13.92 17.35 3.72
CA GLU A 10 -14.05 17.69 5.12
C GLU A 10 -13.02 16.92 5.93
N THR A 11 -12.21 17.64 6.70
CA THR A 11 -11.24 17.07 7.62
C THR A 11 -11.77 17.14 9.03
N GLY A 12 -11.91 16.02 9.73
CA GLY A 12 -12.34 16.00 11.15
C GLY A 12 -13.69 15.38 11.45
N GLY A 13 -14.25 14.58 10.54
CA GLY A 13 -15.54 13.92 10.71
C GLY A 13 -15.50 12.59 11.49
N TYR A 14 -14.36 12.14 11.99
CA TYR A 14 -14.28 10.89 12.75
C TYR A 14 -14.91 11.04 14.14
N ARG A 15 -15.86 10.17 14.45
CA ARG A 15 -16.27 9.94 15.84
C ARG A 15 -15.15 9.18 16.53
N GLN A 16 -14.53 9.84 17.50
CA GLN A 16 -13.59 9.22 18.41
C GLN A 16 -14.28 8.08 19.16
N LEU A 17 -13.87 6.84 18.94
CA LEU A 17 -14.33 5.68 19.70
C LEU A 17 -13.57 5.52 21.04
N ALA A 18 -12.52 6.29 21.28
CA ALA A 18 -11.72 6.25 22.48
C ALA A 18 -11.84 7.54 23.31
N GLN A 19 -11.90 7.39 24.63
CA GLN A 19 -12.18 8.46 25.61
C GLN A 19 -10.96 9.31 26.00
N ALA A 20 -9.86 9.30 25.26
CA ALA A 20 -8.68 10.12 25.58
C ALA A 20 -8.54 11.29 24.59
N PRO A 21 -8.17 12.51 25.05
CA PRO A 21 -7.83 13.58 24.15
C PRO A 21 -6.51 13.26 23.44
N MET A 22 -6.58 12.85 22.18
CA MET A 22 -5.41 12.64 21.34
C MET A 22 -4.94 13.97 20.75
N GLU A 23 -3.66 14.30 20.95
CA GLU A 23 -2.98 15.33 20.17
C GLU A 23 -2.79 14.83 18.75
N ILE A 24 -3.60 15.29 17.85
CA ILE A 24 -3.50 14.97 16.42
C ILE A 24 -2.34 15.80 15.85
N ARG A 25 -1.18 15.18 15.65
CA ARG A 25 0.03 15.86 15.21
C ARG A 25 0.08 16.15 13.71
N LYS A 26 -0.49 15.30 12.88
CA LYS A 26 -0.53 15.52 11.41
C LYS A 26 -1.73 14.82 10.79
N ARG A 27 -2.46 15.56 9.95
CA ARG A 27 -3.42 15.01 9.01
C ARG A 27 -2.80 15.01 7.67
N GLN A 28 -2.95 13.90 6.95
CA GLN A 28 -2.29 13.67 5.70
C GLN A 28 -3.27 13.17 4.66
N LEU A 29 -3.30 13.85 3.54
CA LEU A 29 -4.02 13.44 2.36
C LEU A 29 -3.02 12.77 1.41
N ASP A 30 -3.25 11.50 1.14
CA ASP A 30 -2.44 10.70 0.23
C ASP A 30 -3.20 10.48 -1.07
N LEU A 31 -2.57 10.81 -2.20
CA LEU A 31 -3.18 10.78 -3.53
C LEU A 31 -2.24 10.09 -4.52
N PHE A 32 -2.74 9.03 -5.13
CA PHE A 32 -2.05 8.31 -6.21
C PHE A 32 -2.58 8.81 -7.55
N ALA A 33 -1.73 9.48 -8.32
CA ALA A 33 -2.13 10.19 -9.52
C ALA A 33 -1.29 9.83 -10.74
N GLU A 34 -1.91 9.89 -11.90
CA GLU A 34 -1.27 9.71 -13.21
C GLU A 34 -1.27 11.01 -13.99
N ARG A 35 -0.17 11.30 -14.69
CA ARG A 35 -0.03 12.46 -15.57
C ARG A 35 -0.91 12.34 -16.82
N CYS A 36 -1.56 13.43 -17.15
CA CYS A 36 -2.34 13.57 -18.39
C CYS A 36 -1.61 14.50 -19.37
N GLY A 37 -0.96 13.92 -20.37
CA GLY A 37 -0.25 14.69 -21.41
C GLY A 37 1.12 15.20 -20.96
N GLU A 38 1.72 16.11 -21.74
CA GLU A 38 3.10 16.58 -21.58
C GLU A 38 3.23 17.85 -20.71
N GLY A 39 2.12 18.40 -20.24
CA GLY A 39 2.10 19.65 -19.47
C GLY A 39 2.47 19.50 -18.01
N ASN A 40 2.43 20.63 -17.29
CA ASN A 40 2.57 20.62 -15.83
C ASN A 40 1.45 19.81 -15.18
N ALA A 41 1.82 19.01 -14.21
CA ALA A 41 0.90 18.19 -13.42
C ALA A 41 1.00 18.64 -11.96
N VAL A 42 -0.08 19.23 -11.43
CA VAL A 42 -0.06 19.90 -10.12
C VAL A 42 -1.30 19.52 -9.31
N VAL A 43 -1.11 19.20 -8.04
CA VAL A 43 -2.17 19.15 -7.03
C VAL A 43 -2.08 20.41 -6.19
N THR A 44 -3.19 21.13 -6.07
CA THR A 44 -3.31 22.31 -5.21
C THR A 44 -4.34 22.06 -4.13
N VAL A 45 -4.02 22.33 -2.89
CA VAL A 45 -4.95 22.31 -1.77
C VAL A 45 -5.20 23.73 -1.31
N ALA A 46 -6.46 24.11 -1.21
CA ALA A 46 -6.90 25.43 -0.72
C ALA A 46 -7.82 25.26 0.50
N ASP A 47 -7.85 26.27 1.36
CA ASP A 47 -8.79 26.35 2.49
C ASP A 47 -10.23 26.64 2.04
N GLY A 48 -11.18 26.67 3.00
CA GLY A 48 -12.58 26.99 2.75
C GLY A 48 -12.84 28.38 2.17
N ASN A 49 -11.85 29.28 2.20
CA ASN A 49 -11.91 30.61 1.59
C ASN A 49 -11.25 30.66 0.20
N GLY A 50 -10.74 29.53 -0.28
CA GLY A 50 -10.06 29.45 -1.57
C GLY A 50 -8.57 29.90 -1.53
N VAL A 51 -8.01 30.11 -0.34
CA VAL A 51 -6.59 30.45 -0.19
C VAL A 51 -5.77 29.16 -0.30
N ALA A 52 -4.79 29.16 -1.20
CA ALA A 52 -3.91 28.01 -1.38
C ALA A 52 -3.07 27.73 -0.11
N ILE A 53 -3.18 26.51 0.40
CA ILE A 53 -2.42 26.01 1.55
C ILE A 53 -1.15 25.31 1.08
N ALA A 54 -1.28 24.51 0.00
CA ALA A 54 -0.20 23.74 -0.56
C ALA A 54 -0.37 23.60 -2.08
N ALA A 55 0.75 23.50 -2.79
CA ALA A 55 0.79 23.13 -4.19
C ALA A 55 1.99 22.19 -4.42
N HIS A 56 1.71 21.02 -4.97
CA HIS A 56 2.70 19.99 -5.23
C HIS A 56 2.72 19.65 -6.72
N THR A 57 3.89 19.73 -7.33
CA THR A 57 4.09 19.43 -8.74
C THR A 57 4.65 18.02 -8.87
N MET A 58 4.04 17.20 -9.72
CA MET A 58 4.59 15.90 -10.10
C MET A 58 5.92 16.11 -10.84
N PRO A 59 7.00 15.38 -10.49
CA PRO A 59 8.26 15.43 -11.21
C PRO A 59 8.05 15.21 -12.70
N ILE A 60 8.75 15.97 -13.55
CA ILE A 60 8.49 15.99 -15.00
C ILE A 60 8.75 14.64 -15.67
N ALA A 61 9.66 13.86 -15.12
CA ALA A 61 9.98 12.52 -15.61
C ALA A 61 8.95 11.46 -15.20
N GLU A 62 8.08 11.77 -14.23
CA GLU A 62 7.15 10.79 -13.70
C GLU A 62 5.82 10.80 -14.44
N ARG A 63 5.28 9.62 -14.66
CA ARG A 63 3.94 9.36 -15.18
C ARG A 63 2.95 9.04 -14.07
N ARG A 64 3.43 8.46 -12.97
CA ARG A 64 2.68 8.11 -11.76
C ARG A 64 3.37 8.72 -10.56
N HIS A 65 2.61 9.17 -9.58
CA HIS A 65 3.16 9.81 -8.39
C HIS A 65 2.23 9.65 -7.19
N HIS A 66 2.82 9.40 -6.03
CA HIS A 66 2.15 9.45 -4.75
C HIS A 66 2.40 10.80 -4.10
N PHE A 67 1.35 11.60 -3.98
CA PHE A 67 1.38 12.86 -3.24
C PHE A 67 0.97 12.61 -1.80
N SER A 68 1.80 13.04 -0.86
CA SER A 68 1.52 12.99 0.56
C SER A 68 1.48 14.42 1.10
N ILE A 69 0.28 14.93 1.39
CA ILE A 69 0.01 16.35 1.60
C ILE A 69 -0.54 16.58 2.99
N ALA A 70 0.16 17.40 3.79
CA ALA A 70 -0.36 17.81 5.08
C ALA A 70 -1.59 18.72 4.90
N VAL A 71 -2.67 18.44 5.60
CA VAL A 71 -3.91 19.21 5.57
C VAL A 71 -4.30 19.71 6.96
N PRO A 72 -4.98 20.88 7.06
CA PRO A 72 -5.39 21.44 8.35
C PRO A 72 -6.46 20.60 9.02
N GLN A 73 -6.56 20.73 10.32
CA GLN A 73 -7.57 20.04 11.13
C GLN A 73 -8.93 20.75 11.06
N LYS A 74 -10.01 19.94 11.15
CA LYS A 74 -11.40 20.42 11.31
C LYS A 74 -11.76 21.57 10.37
N SER A 75 -11.42 21.40 9.11
CA SER A 75 -11.69 22.37 8.06
C SER A 75 -12.20 21.69 6.81
N THR A 76 -12.84 22.47 5.95
CA THR A 76 -13.08 22.05 4.58
C THR A 76 -11.90 22.51 3.74
N VAL A 77 -11.31 21.60 2.99
CA VAL A 77 -10.26 21.92 2.00
C VAL A 77 -10.77 21.58 0.60
N THR A 78 -10.37 22.39 -0.36
CA THR A 78 -10.60 22.11 -1.78
C THR A 78 -9.31 21.60 -2.38
N VAL A 79 -9.38 20.43 -3.00
CA VAL A 79 -8.26 19.81 -3.72
C VAL A 79 -8.50 19.93 -5.20
N ALA A 80 -7.60 20.59 -5.90
CA ALA A 80 -7.64 20.75 -7.33
C ALA A 80 -6.49 19.98 -7.99
N ALA A 81 -6.81 19.23 -9.03
CA ALA A 81 -5.84 18.50 -9.84
C ALA A 81 -5.80 19.09 -11.24
N ASN A 82 -4.61 19.43 -11.71
CA ASN A 82 -4.40 20.00 -13.03
C ASN A 82 -3.31 19.21 -13.77
N GLY A 83 -3.59 18.77 -15.01
CA GLY A 83 -2.67 17.98 -15.82
C GLY A 83 -2.45 16.55 -15.31
N LEU A 84 -3.29 16.06 -14.40
CA LEU A 84 -3.24 14.70 -13.85
C LEU A 84 -4.64 14.17 -13.53
N VAL A 85 -4.73 12.86 -13.36
CA VAL A 85 -5.93 12.19 -12.83
C VAL A 85 -5.55 11.48 -11.54
N VAL A 86 -6.24 11.80 -10.44
CA VAL A 86 -6.13 11.05 -9.19
C VAL A 86 -6.90 9.75 -9.33
N ARG A 87 -6.21 8.64 -9.14
CA ARG A 87 -6.78 7.30 -9.29
C ARG A 87 -7.26 6.73 -7.97
N PHE A 88 -6.52 6.99 -6.90
CA PHE A 88 -6.81 6.49 -5.57
C PHE A 88 -6.39 7.53 -4.54
N GLY A 89 -7.09 7.61 -3.42
CA GLY A 89 -6.70 8.52 -2.35
C GLY A 89 -7.34 8.17 -1.03
N TYR A 90 -6.71 8.60 0.05
CA TYR A 90 -7.22 8.45 1.40
C TYR A 90 -6.71 9.58 2.30
N LEU A 91 -7.41 9.78 3.39
CA LEU A 91 -7.10 10.76 4.42
C LEU A 91 -6.78 10.05 5.73
N SER A 92 -5.58 10.29 6.27
CA SER A 92 -5.17 9.92 7.62
C SER A 92 -5.48 11.08 8.56
N GLU A 93 -6.34 10.88 9.56
CA GLU A 93 -6.85 11.96 10.39
C GLU A 93 -6.39 11.91 11.86
N CYS A 94 -5.72 10.84 12.26
CA CYS A 94 -5.28 10.66 13.64
C CYS A 94 -3.94 9.92 13.71
N ASP A 95 -3.26 10.06 14.85
CA ASP A 95 -2.00 9.36 15.12
C ASP A 95 -2.24 7.87 15.46
N ASP A 96 -3.44 7.50 15.91
CA ASP A 96 -3.81 6.11 16.20
C ASP A 96 -4.48 5.48 14.95
N LEU A 97 -3.68 5.22 13.94
CA LEU A 97 -4.13 4.60 12.70
C LEU A 97 -4.56 3.14 12.89
N LEU A 98 -3.99 2.43 13.85
CA LEU A 98 -4.33 1.03 14.10
C LEU A 98 -5.78 0.84 14.57
N ASP A 99 -6.36 1.82 15.24
CA ASP A 99 -7.76 1.76 15.67
C ASP A 99 -8.70 2.57 14.77
N ASN A 100 -8.23 3.66 14.16
CA ASN A 100 -9.09 4.54 13.38
C ASN A 100 -8.93 4.38 11.86
N GLY A 101 -7.76 3.91 11.40
CA GLY A 101 -7.49 3.71 9.99
C GLY A 101 -7.46 4.98 9.16
N VAL A 102 -7.61 4.78 7.86
CA VAL A 102 -7.71 5.85 6.87
C VAL A 102 -9.11 5.94 6.30
N ARG A 103 -9.50 7.13 5.83
CA ARG A 103 -10.77 7.34 5.11
C ARG A 103 -10.51 7.44 3.63
N TYR A 104 -11.24 6.66 2.85
CA TYR A 104 -11.19 6.74 1.39
C TYR A 104 -11.66 8.12 0.90
N VAL A 105 -10.94 8.64 -0.09
CA VAL A 105 -11.27 9.88 -0.81
C VAL A 105 -11.44 9.57 -2.29
N ASN A 106 -12.65 9.76 -2.81
CA ASN A 106 -12.92 9.61 -4.23
C ASN A 106 -12.63 10.91 -4.96
N MET A 107 -11.53 10.95 -5.68
CA MET A 107 -11.17 12.06 -6.58
C MET A 107 -11.23 11.66 -8.06
N ASN A 108 -11.81 10.51 -8.39
CA ASN A 108 -11.95 10.10 -9.78
C ASN A 108 -13.07 10.90 -10.47
N PRO A 109 -12.75 11.75 -11.46
CA PRO A 109 -13.75 12.58 -12.14
C PRO A 109 -14.73 11.77 -12.98
N SER A 110 -14.42 10.51 -13.27
CA SER A 110 -15.29 9.60 -14.01
C SER A 110 -16.29 8.86 -13.10
N ASP A 111 -16.17 8.99 -11.79
CA ASP A 111 -17.03 8.33 -10.80
C ASP A 111 -17.93 9.38 -10.12
N THR A 112 -18.85 9.93 -10.91
CA THR A 112 -19.74 11.03 -10.48
C THR A 112 -20.87 10.58 -9.56
N ASP A 113 -21.13 9.27 -9.48
CA ASP A 113 -22.21 8.71 -8.69
C ASP A 113 -21.81 8.52 -7.22
N TRP A 114 -20.55 8.82 -6.89
CA TRP A 114 -20.02 8.69 -5.54
C TRP A 114 -19.66 10.04 -4.93
N PRO A 115 -19.96 10.24 -3.64
CA PRO A 115 -19.47 11.42 -2.93
C PRO A 115 -17.94 11.40 -2.84
N ALA A 116 -17.35 12.58 -2.68
CA ALA A 116 -15.90 12.73 -2.49
C ALA A 116 -15.38 11.96 -1.27
N GLN A 117 -16.20 11.81 -0.24
CA GLN A 117 -15.90 11.08 0.99
C GLN A 117 -17.07 10.13 1.32
N PRO A 118 -17.12 8.96 0.68
CA PRO A 118 -18.16 7.97 0.98
C PRO A 118 -17.99 7.44 2.39
N THR A 119 -19.09 7.18 3.07
CA THR A 119 -19.08 6.46 4.36
C THR A 119 -18.68 4.99 4.15
N LEU A 120 -18.22 4.32 5.22
CA LEU A 120 -17.95 2.89 5.18
C LEU A 120 -19.20 2.09 4.75
N GLU A 121 -20.39 2.47 5.26
CA GLU A 121 -21.65 1.86 4.84
C GLU A 121 -21.90 2.02 3.33
N GLN A 122 -21.68 3.21 2.77
CA GLN A 122 -21.80 3.43 1.32
C GLN A 122 -20.78 2.59 0.54
N ILE A 123 -19.54 2.46 1.05
CA ILE A 123 -18.51 1.63 0.43
C ILE A 123 -18.93 0.16 0.44
N TYR A 124 -19.36 -0.37 1.58
CA TYR A 124 -19.74 -1.79 1.72
C TYR A 124 -21.03 -2.14 0.99
N ASN A 125 -21.98 -1.21 0.86
CA ASN A 125 -23.24 -1.43 0.16
C ASN A 125 -23.18 -1.17 -1.35
N ARG A 126 -21.99 -0.85 -1.89
CA ARG A 126 -21.82 -0.65 -3.34
C ARG A 126 -22.13 -1.94 -4.10
N PHE A 127 -22.86 -1.80 -5.22
CA PHE A 127 -23.13 -2.92 -6.12
C PHE A 127 -21.87 -3.65 -6.56
N GLY A 128 -21.87 -4.97 -6.45
CA GLY A 128 -20.74 -5.82 -6.83
C GLY A 128 -19.72 -6.07 -5.73
N ARG A 129 -19.86 -5.48 -4.55
CA ARG A 129 -18.99 -5.84 -3.41
C ARG A 129 -19.46 -7.12 -2.74
N SER A 130 -18.48 -7.90 -2.29
CA SER A 130 -18.75 -9.09 -1.47
C SER A 130 -19.00 -8.68 -0.02
N GLY A 131 -20.11 -9.10 0.56
CA GLY A 131 -20.36 -8.91 1.98
C GLY A 131 -19.62 -9.93 2.89
N ALA A 132 -18.90 -10.90 2.30
CA ALA A 132 -18.32 -12.03 3.02
C ALA A 132 -16.79 -12.07 3.00
N HIS A 133 -16.13 -11.24 2.18
CA HIS A 133 -14.68 -11.23 1.99
C HIS A 133 -14.12 -9.84 2.19
N PHE A 134 -12.85 -9.78 2.62
CA PHE A 134 -12.10 -8.54 2.63
C PHE A 134 -11.92 -8.01 1.20
N GLU A 135 -12.11 -6.72 1.02
CA GLU A 135 -11.87 -6.00 -0.24
C GLU A 135 -11.23 -4.64 0.05
N PRO A 136 -10.33 -4.13 -0.82
CA PRO A 136 -9.81 -2.77 -0.70
C PRO A 136 -10.93 -1.74 -0.92
N PHE A 137 -10.72 -0.50 -0.55
CA PHE A 137 -11.69 0.58 -0.83
C PHE A 137 -12.02 0.68 -2.32
N ALA A 138 -10.98 0.58 -3.15
CA ALA A 138 -11.09 0.65 -4.61
C ALA A 138 -9.85 0.03 -5.26
N ARG A 139 -9.91 -0.18 -6.57
CA ARG A 139 -8.83 -0.62 -7.44
C ARG A 139 -8.56 -2.12 -7.39
N TRP A 140 -7.43 -2.52 -7.97
CA TRP A 140 -7.06 -3.93 -8.12
C TRP A 140 -6.45 -4.49 -6.83
N MET A 141 -6.87 -5.67 -6.48
CA MET A 141 -6.29 -6.49 -5.42
C MET A 141 -6.16 -7.93 -5.89
N ASN A 142 -5.08 -8.61 -5.49
CA ASN A 142 -4.92 -10.06 -5.64
C ASN A 142 -4.43 -10.69 -4.32
N ASP A 143 -3.20 -11.16 -4.23
CA ASP A 143 -2.73 -12.02 -3.15
C ASP A 143 -2.74 -11.36 -1.77
N PRO A 144 -3.18 -12.08 -0.73
CA PRO A 144 -2.89 -11.71 0.64
C PRO A 144 -1.41 -11.94 0.94
N ASN A 145 -0.77 -11.01 1.64
CA ASN A 145 0.64 -11.02 1.98
C ASN A 145 0.82 -10.91 3.49
N GLY A 146 1.94 -11.42 4.00
CA GLY A 146 2.45 -11.11 5.33
C GLY A 146 1.44 -11.29 6.48
N LEU A 147 0.54 -12.26 6.39
CA LEU A 147 -0.45 -12.53 7.44
C LEU A 147 0.25 -12.83 8.75
N CYS A 148 0.01 -12.02 9.77
CA CYS A 148 0.59 -12.22 11.10
C CYS A 148 -0.29 -11.63 12.20
N GLN A 149 0.00 -11.97 13.44
CA GLN A 149 -0.57 -11.32 14.62
C GLN A 149 0.52 -10.50 15.29
N PHE A 150 0.27 -9.22 15.53
CA PHE A 150 1.20 -8.32 16.18
C PHE A 150 0.45 -7.35 17.11
N GLN A 151 0.92 -7.24 18.36
CA GLN A 151 0.34 -6.36 19.39
C GLN A 151 -1.19 -6.46 19.51
N GLY A 152 -1.71 -7.69 19.52
CA GLY A 152 -3.13 -7.98 19.69
C GLY A 152 -4.02 -7.69 18.48
N ARG A 153 -3.44 -7.47 17.30
CA ARG A 153 -4.14 -7.31 16.03
C ARG A 153 -3.66 -8.32 15.00
N TYR A 154 -4.54 -8.75 14.12
CA TYR A 154 -4.22 -9.48 12.90
C TYR A 154 -3.88 -8.45 11.82
N HIS A 155 -2.74 -8.61 11.20
CA HIS A 155 -2.27 -7.80 10.08
C HIS A 155 -2.48 -8.55 8.77
N LEU A 156 -3.08 -7.90 7.81
CA LEU A 156 -3.26 -8.35 6.43
C LEU A 156 -2.61 -7.32 5.52
N PHE A 157 -1.51 -7.69 4.91
CA PHE A 157 -1.00 -6.98 3.75
C PHE A 157 -1.56 -7.63 2.49
N PHE A 158 -1.61 -6.91 1.38
CA PHE A 158 -2.17 -7.44 0.14
C PHE A 158 -1.63 -6.71 -1.07
N GLN A 159 -1.56 -7.43 -2.19
CA GLN A 159 -1.21 -6.83 -3.47
C GLN A 159 -2.25 -5.79 -3.86
N LEU A 160 -1.80 -4.57 -4.16
CA LEU A 160 -2.65 -3.43 -4.53
C LEU A 160 -2.06 -2.69 -5.73
N ASN A 161 -2.85 -2.51 -6.79
CA ASN A 161 -2.54 -1.51 -7.80
C ASN A 161 -3.45 -0.29 -7.60
N PRO A 162 -2.97 0.82 -7.01
CA PRO A 162 -3.80 1.99 -6.75
C PRO A 162 -4.15 2.80 -8.00
N TYR A 163 -3.51 2.53 -9.13
CA TYR A 163 -3.70 3.27 -10.38
C TYR A 163 -4.72 2.64 -11.33
N GLY A 164 -5.00 1.34 -11.22
CA GLY A 164 -5.82 0.62 -12.20
C GLY A 164 -6.70 -0.48 -11.63
N PHE A 165 -7.39 -1.18 -12.55
CA PHE A 165 -8.25 -2.34 -12.27
C PHE A 165 -7.67 -3.64 -12.84
N GLY A 166 -6.37 -3.72 -12.97
CA GLY A 166 -5.63 -4.87 -13.44
C GLY A 166 -4.26 -4.93 -12.77
N TRP A 167 -3.59 -6.06 -12.92
CA TRP A 167 -2.23 -6.25 -12.49
C TRP A 167 -1.29 -5.34 -13.30
N ASP A 168 -0.46 -4.52 -12.63
CA ASP A 168 0.49 -3.60 -13.27
C ASP A 168 1.49 -3.08 -12.24
N ASN A 169 1.18 -1.97 -11.54
CA ASN A 169 2.04 -1.22 -10.64
C ASN A 169 1.76 -1.63 -9.19
N MET A 170 2.39 -2.71 -8.75
CA MET A 170 2.04 -3.39 -7.52
C MET A 170 2.65 -2.75 -6.29
N HIS A 171 1.78 -2.42 -5.37
CA HIS A 171 2.05 -1.95 -4.01
C HIS A 171 1.61 -3.00 -3.00
N TRP A 172 1.96 -2.83 -1.74
CA TRP A 172 1.28 -3.51 -0.65
C TRP A 172 0.28 -2.56 0.01
N GLY A 173 -0.99 -2.90 -0.07
CA GLY A 173 -2.02 -2.37 0.80
C GLY A 173 -1.92 -3.00 2.18
N HIS A 174 -2.58 -2.40 3.17
CA HIS A 174 -2.53 -2.86 4.57
C HIS A 174 -3.87 -2.70 5.25
N ALA A 175 -4.25 -3.69 6.04
CA ALA A 175 -5.40 -3.64 6.93
C ALA A 175 -5.12 -4.41 8.22
N VAL A 176 -5.82 -4.03 9.29
CA VAL A 176 -5.73 -4.71 10.59
C VAL A 176 -7.12 -5.09 11.09
N SER A 177 -7.18 -6.16 11.89
CA SER A 177 -8.39 -6.63 12.52
C SER A 177 -8.12 -7.15 13.93
N ARG A 178 -9.14 -7.08 14.81
CA ARG A 178 -9.11 -7.72 16.12
C ARG A 178 -9.79 -9.10 16.12
N ASP A 179 -10.60 -9.39 15.11
CA ASP A 179 -11.51 -10.55 15.07
C ASP A 179 -11.53 -11.30 13.74
N LEU A 180 -10.72 -10.88 12.74
CA LEU A 180 -10.66 -11.42 11.37
C LEU A 180 -11.93 -11.18 10.54
N VAL A 181 -12.89 -10.45 11.07
CA VAL A 181 -14.17 -10.13 10.41
C VAL A 181 -14.25 -8.64 10.08
N HIS A 182 -13.96 -7.80 11.06
CA HIS A 182 -14.00 -6.35 10.90
C HIS A 182 -12.58 -5.81 10.67
N TRP A 183 -12.37 -5.20 9.50
CA TRP A 183 -11.06 -4.74 9.06
C TRP A 183 -10.98 -3.21 9.03
N THR A 184 -9.90 -2.69 9.57
CA THR A 184 -9.52 -1.28 9.51
C THR A 184 -8.45 -1.12 8.46
N HIS A 185 -8.73 -0.33 7.41
CA HIS A 185 -7.75 -0.04 6.36
C HIS A 185 -6.71 0.97 6.86
N LEU A 186 -5.46 0.69 6.56
CA LEU A 186 -4.30 1.53 6.89
C LEU A 186 -3.72 2.18 5.64
N PRO A 187 -2.76 3.10 5.76
CA PRO A 187 -2.03 3.64 4.61
C PRO A 187 -1.43 2.53 3.74
N VAL A 188 -1.21 2.82 2.47
CA VAL A 188 -0.41 1.95 1.59
C VAL A 188 0.94 1.72 2.25
N PHE A 189 1.33 0.45 2.39
CA PHE A 189 2.47 0.04 3.21
C PHE A 189 3.79 0.07 2.44
N LEU A 190 3.78 -0.46 1.21
CA LEU A 190 4.96 -0.49 0.34
C LEU A 190 4.63 0.06 -1.03
N GLU A 191 5.52 0.89 -1.52
CA GLU A 191 5.51 1.38 -2.90
C GLU A 191 6.39 0.50 -3.80
N PRO A 192 6.18 0.54 -5.12
CA PRO A 192 7.02 -0.13 -6.08
C PRO A 192 8.37 0.56 -6.25
N GLN A 193 9.21 0.02 -7.12
CA GLN A 193 10.47 0.63 -7.52
C GLN A 193 10.22 1.89 -8.38
N PRO A 194 11.12 2.89 -8.33
CA PRO A 194 10.95 4.18 -9.02
C PRO A 194 10.76 4.08 -10.53
N GLU A 195 11.28 3.02 -11.16
CA GLU A 195 11.16 2.77 -12.60
C GLU A 195 9.70 2.71 -13.04
N LEU A 196 8.82 2.13 -12.20
CA LEU A 196 7.39 2.02 -12.47
C LEU A 196 6.68 3.38 -12.45
N HIS A 197 7.29 4.39 -11.85
CA HIS A 197 6.74 5.75 -11.86
C HIS A 197 7.09 6.52 -13.14
N THR A 198 8.18 6.17 -13.81
CA THR A 198 8.73 6.94 -14.93
C THR A 198 8.46 6.33 -16.30
N ASP A 199 8.34 5.01 -16.39
CA ASP A 199 8.14 4.29 -17.64
C ASP A 199 6.88 3.39 -17.56
N GLU A 200 5.85 3.73 -18.33
CA GLU A 200 4.61 2.97 -18.39
C GLU A 200 4.72 1.59 -19.06
N ARG A 201 5.87 1.31 -19.71
CA ARG A 201 6.17 -0.01 -20.26
C ARG A 201 6.68 -0.97 -19.19
N ILE A 202 7.18 -0.44 -18.08
CA ILE A 202 7.63 -1.26 -16.95
C ILE A 202 6.42 -1.63 -16.09
N VAL A 203 6.32 -2.91 -15.77
CA VAL A 203 5.32 -3.50 -14.89
C VAL A 203 5.99 -4.27 -13.77
N GLY A 204 5.26 -4.53 -12.70
CA GLY A 204 5.78 -5.26 -11.54
C GLY A 204 5.60 -4.50 -10.23
N GLY A 205 6.63 -4.44 -9.42
CA GLY A 205 6.64 -3.69 -8.16
C GLY A 205 6.94 -4.52 -6.92
N ALA A 206 6.21 -4.26 -5.84
CA ALA A 206 6.27 -5.02 -4.60
C ALA A 206 5.38 -6.26 -4.73
N PHE A 207 5.97 -7.40 -5.07
CA PHE A 207 5.27 -8.68 -5.22
C PHE A 207 5.02 -9.35 -3.88
N SER A 208 4.36 -10.50 -3.93
CA SER A 208 3.90 -11.24 -2.77
C SER A 208 5.03 -11.68 -1.85
N GLY A 209 4.66 -11.96 -0.61
CA GLY A 209 5.61 -12.33 0.41
C GLY A 209 4.96 -12.68 1.76
N SER A 210 5.80 -12.81 2.77
CA SER A 210 5.41 -13.28 4.10
C SER A 210 5.90 -12.38 5.22
N ALA A 211 5.42 -12.62 6.43
CA ALA A 211 5.84 -11.92 7.64
C ALA A 211 6.20 -12.91 8.75
N VAL A 212 7.14 -12.49 9.59
CA VAL A 212 7.50 -13.12 10.85
C VAL A 212 7.53 -12.06 11.93
N THR A 213 6.92 -12.30 13.06
CA THR A 213 7.02 -11.42 14.22
C THR A 213 8.30 -11.71 15.01
N VAL A 214 9.03 -10.65 15.37
CA VAL A 214 10.37 -10.75 15.94
C VAL A 214 10.55 -9.92 17.20
N ASP A 215 11.46 -10.34 18.06
CA ASP A 215 11.91 -9.59 19.23
C ASP A 215 12.94 -8.49 18.85
N GLU A 216 13.49 -7.82 19.86
CA GLU A 216 14.50 -6.76 19.71
C GLU A 216 15.84 -7.26 19.14
N HIS A 217 16.07 -8.57 19.15
CA HIS A 217 17.28 -9.23 18.62
C HIS A 217 17.01 -9.92 17.26
N ASP A 218 15.84 -9.67 16.68
CA ASP A 218 15.40 -10.26 15.41
C ASP A 218 15.12 -11.78 15.49
N ASN A 219 14.88 -12.31 16.70
CA ASN A 219 14.47 -13.70 16.86
C ASN A 219 12.96 -13.82 16.68
N PRO A 220 12.48 -14.88 16.01
CA PRO A 220 11.06 -15.17 15.88
C PRO A 220 10.40 -15.39 17.23
N VAL A 221 9.31 -14.67 17.49
CA VAL A 221 8.52 -14.80 18.73
C VAL A 221 7.04 -14.68 18.43
N ALA A 222 6.20 -15.07 19.39
CA ALA A 222 4.74 -14.86 19.26
C ALA A 222 4.40 -13.36 19.17
N GLY A 223 3.39 -13.01 18.41
CA GLY A 223 3.09 -11.62 18.08
C GLY A 223 2.76 -10.71 19.27
N ASN A 224 2.32 -11.26 20.41
CA ASN A 224 2.12 -10.51 21.67
C ASN A 224 3.42 -10.22 22.43
N GLU A 225 4.51 -10.90 22.10
CA GLU A 225 5.85 -10.71 22.67
C GLU A 225 6.80 -9.98 21.70
N ALA A 226 6.34 -9.75 20.47
CA ALA A 226 7.13 -9.17 19.41
C ALA A 226 7.31 -7.65 19.56
N ASN A 227 8.48 -7.18 19.14
CA ASN A 227 8.84 -5.77 19.03
C ASN A 227 8.61 -5.23 17.61
N ALA A 228 8.60 -6.11 16.61
CA ALA A 228 8.44 -5.74 15.21
C ALA A 228 7.84 -6.88 14.37
N ILE A 229 7.40 -6.50 13.17
CA ILE A 229 7.07 -7.39 12.07
C ILE A 229 8.23 -7.32 11.07
N ARG A 230 8.89 -8.45 10.82
CA ARG A 230 9.85 -8.62 9.73
C ARG A 230 9.11 -9.18 8.52
N LEU A 231 9.12 -8.44 7.41
CA LEU A 231 8.47 -8.85 6.18
C LEU A 231 9.52 -9.22 5.14
N TYR A 232 9.17 -10.17 4.30
CA TYR A 232 9.97 -10.64 3.17
C TYR A 232 9.12 -10.60 1.93
N LEU A 233 9.63 -10.04 0.85
CA LEU A 233 8.90 -9.87 -0.39
C LEU A 233 9.81 -9.98 -1.60
N THR A 234 9.19 -10.20 -2.75
CA THR A 234 9.88 -10.09 -4.03
C THR A 234 9.75 -8.67 -4.58
N ARG A 235 10.84 -8.13 -5.09
CA ARG A 235 10.86 -6.99 -5.99
C ARG A 235 10.94 -7.49 -7.42
N HIS A 236 10.00 -7.09 -8.25
CA HIS A 236 9.86 -7.52 -9.65
C HIS A 236 9.84 -6.31 -10.58
N LEU A 237 10.58 -6.42 -11.68
CA LEU A 237 10.50 -5.50 -12.81
C LEU A 237 10.48 -6.30 -14.10
N GLU A 238 9.60 -5.92 -15.01
CA GLU A 238 9.47 -6.49 -16.34
C GLU A 238 9.12 -5.40 -17.35
N THR A 239 9.73 -5.43 -18.53
CA THR A 239 9.24 -4.65 -19.68
C THR A 239 8.05 -5.40 -20.29
N ARG A 240 6.89 -4.76 -20.29
CA ARG A 240 5.63 -5.35 -20.76
C ARG A 240 5.77 -6.10 -22.08
N GLY A 241 5.53 -7.41 -22.05
CA GLY A 241 5.62 -8.29 -23.20
C GLY A 241 7.05 -8.76 -23.54
N ASP A 242 8.01 -8.53 -22.66
CA ASP A 242 9.38 -9.02 -22.80
C ASP A 242 9.81 -9.78 -21.54
N GLU A 243 9.49 -11.07 -21.49
CA GLU A 243 9.83 -11.96 -20.37
C GLU A 243 11.34 -12.07 -20.13
N SER A 244 12.17 -11.79 -21.15
CA SER A 244 13.63 -11.80 -21.00
C SER A 244 14.16 -10.63 -20.17
N SER A 245 13.34 -9.58 -19.95
CA SER A 245 13.69 -8.41 -19.15
C SER A 245 13.39 -8.59 -17.66
N VAL A 246 12.79 -9.72 -17.25
CA VAL A 246 12.38 -9.97 -15.87
C VAL A 246 13.57 -9.90 -14.91
N THR A 247 13.41 -9.08 -13.88
CA THR A 247 14.34 -8.99 -12.75
C THR A 247 13.58 -9.24 -11.47
N GLU A 248 13.97 -10.28 -10.74
CA GLU A 248 13.40 -10.64 -9.42
C GLU A 248 14.49 -10.80 -8.38
N TYR A 249 14.24 -10.26 -7.19
CA TYR A 249 15.10 -10.45 -6.03
C TYR A 249 14.28 -10.32 -4.75
N GLN A 250 14.75 -10.98 -3.69
CA GLN A 250 14.07 -10.94 -2.40
C GLN A 250 14.62 -9.80 -1.55
N THR A 251 13.71 -9.06 -0.91
CA THR A 251 14.05 -8.05 0.08
C THR A 251 13.38 -8.35 1.41
N THR A 252 13.91 -7.75 2.48
CA THR A 252 13.26 -7.72 3.79
C THR A 252 13.02 -6.29 4.22
N CYS A 253 11.93 -6.04 4.93
CA CYS A 253 11.67 -4.79 5.60
C CYS A 253 11.20 -5.00 7.04
N LEU A 254 11.29 -3.96 7.86
CA LEU A 254 10.94 -3.97 9.27
C LEU A 254 9.83 -2.95 9.55
N CYS A 255 8.84 -3.37 10.33
CA CYS A 255 7.76 -2.52 10.82
C CYS A 255 7.66 -2.68 12.34
N GLU A 256 7.99 -1.61 13.08
CA GLU A 256 8.02 -1.62 14.55
C GLU A 256 6.72 -1.11 15.16
N ASP A 257 6.00 -0.27 14.48
CA ASP A 257 4.76 0.38 14.97
C ASP A 257 3.47 -0.24 14.41
N GLY A 258 3.59 -1.27 13.59
CA GLY A 258 2.46 -1.90 12.92
C GLY A 258 1.85 -1.08 11.77
N VAL A 259 2.45 0.04 11.36
CA VAL A 259 1.92 0.93 10.33
C VAL A 259 2.95 1.28 9.25
N HIS A 260 4.18 1.63 9.66
CA HIS A 260 5.17 2.18 8.75
C HIS A 260 6.35 1.23 8.52
N VAL A 261 6.74 1.11 7.27
CA VAL A 261 7.99 0.43 6.93
C VAL A 261 9.19 1.31 7.30
N ARG A 262 10.18 0.74 7.98
CA ARG A 262 11.34 1.49 8.44
C ARG A 262 12.58 1.29 7.59
N VAL A 263 12.86 0.05 7.23
CA VAL A 263 14.08 -0.34 6.52
C VAL A 263 13.74 -1.38 5.49
N GLU A 264 14.30 -1.24 4.31
CA GLU A 264 14.27 -2.28 3.29
C GLU A 264 15.68 -2.60 2.84
N SER A 265 16.02 -3.90 2.75
CA SER A 265 17.33 -4.37 2.36
C SER A 265 17.23 -5.65 1.53
N PRO A 266 18.03 -5.79 0.47
CA PRO A 266 18.13 -7.05 -0.27
C PRO A 266 18.58 -8.19 0.64
N VAL A 267 17.92 -9.35 0.53
CA VAL A 267 18.25 -10.58 1.31
C VAL A 267 18.85 -11.63 0.41
N ALA A 268 18.20 -11.88 -0.73
CA ALA A 268 18.66 -12.87 -1.68
C ALA A 268 18.48 -12.32 -3.10
N LEU A 269 19.57 -12.27 -3.81
CA LEU A 269 19.57 -12.00 -5.24
C LEU A 269 19.24 -13.31 -5.97
N ARG A 270 18.72 -13.21 -7.17
CA ARG A 270 18.54 -14.37 -8.06
C ARG A 270 19.87 -15.11 -8.18
N ALA A 271 19.87 -16.39 -7.80
CA ALA A 271 21.11 -17.06 -7.43
C ALA A 271 21.99 -17.41 -8.62
N ASN A 272 21.42 -17.76 -9.78
CA ASN A 272 22.18 -18.17 -10.98
C ASN A 272 21.25 -18.46 -12.18
N ASP A 273 21.86 -18.83 -13.28
CA ASP A 273 21.17 -19.25 -14.52
C ASP A 273 20.53 -20.66 -14.42
N ASP A 274 20.64 -21.34 -13.27
CA ASP A 274 20.07 -22.67 -13.05
C ASP A 274 18.56 -22.63 -12.76
N PHE A 275 18.02 -21.43 -12.45
CA PHE A 275 16.59 -21.21 -12.23
C PHE A 275 15.98 -20.48 -13.43
N GLY A 276 14.70 -20.76 -13.69
CA GLY A 276 13.92 -20.08 -14.73
C GLY A 276 13.59 -18.63 -14.41
N TYR A 277 12.59 -18.07 -15.06
CA TYR A 277 12.20 -16.66 -14.91
C TYR A 277 11.72 -16.33 -13.50
N ASP A 278 10.99 -17.26 -12.89
CA ASP A 278 10.34 -17.05 -11.62
C ASP A 278 11.31 -17.28 -10.48
N PHE A 279 11.46 -16.28 -9.63
CA PHE A 279 12.18 -16.37 -8.35
C PHE A 279 11.46 -15.47 -7.35
N ARG A 280 10.25 -15.89 -6.89
CA ARG A 280 9.33 -15.04 -6.15
C ARG A 280 8.57 -15.72 -5.04
N ASP A 281 7.70 -14.95 -4.37
CA ASP A 281 6.75 -15.35 -3.34
C ASP A 281 7.43 -16.00 -2.12
N PRO A 282 8.38 -15.30 -1.45
CA PRO A 282 9.12 -15.87 -0.35
C PRO A 282 8.20 -16.17 0.84
N LYS A 283 8.16 -17.42 1.24
CA LYS A 283 7.58 -17.85 2.50
C LYS A 283 8.70 -18.12 3.48
N VAL A 284 8.72 -17.38 4.58
CA VAL A 284 9.66 -17.59 5.68
C VAL A 284 8.96 -18.36 6.78
N GLU A 285 9.55 -19.48 7.19
CA GLU A 285 9.09 -20.34 8.26
C GLU A 285 10.19 -20.49 9.31
N CYS A 286 9.79 -20.46 10.57
CA CYS A 286 10.66 -20.60 11.72
C CYS A 286 10.24 -21.83 12.52
N GLY A 287 11.21 -22.54 13.10
CA GLY A 287 10.92 -23.72 13.92
C GLY A 287 10.33 -24.90 13.13
N MET A 288 10.61 -25.01 11.84
CA MET A 288 10.17 -26.15 11.02
C MET A 288 10.81 -27.42 11.55
N GLY A 289 10.04 -28.23 12.27
CA GLY A 289 10.46 -29.52 12.78
C GLY A 289 10.53 -30.56 11.66
N GLY A 290 11.72 -31.11 11.46
CA GLY A 290 11.97 -32.25 10.59
C GLY A 290 13.43 -32.69 10.74
N GLU A 291 13.73 -33.97 10.48
CA GLU A 291 15.11 -34.50 10.62
C GLU A 291 16.14 -33.75 9.72
N ALA A 292 15.69 -32.99 8.72
CA ALA A 292 16.55 -32.28 7.77
C ALA A 292 16.67 -30.76 8.04
N LEU A 293 15.89 -30.18 8.95
CA LEU A 293 15.86 -28.75 9.20
C LEU A 293 16.22 -28.45 10.66
N ASP A 294 17.06 -27.45 10.83
CA ASP A 294 17.48 -26.97 12.16
C ASP A 294 16.32 -26.12 12.76
N PRO A 295 15.76 -26.51 13.92
CA PRO A 295 14.65 -25.79 14.54
C PRO A 295 15.03 -24.36 15.00
N ASP A 296 16.34 -24.09 15.16
CA ASP A 296 16.85 -22.77 15.58
C ASP A 296 17.10 -21.82 14.39
N ARG A 297 16.70 -22.23 13.18
CA ARG A 297 16.87 -21.42 11.96
C ARG A 297 15.54 -21.02 11.32
N ALA A 298 15.58 -19.88 10.66
CA ALA A 298 14.55 -19.48 9.71
C ALA A 298 14.91 -19.96 8.30
N TYR A 299 13.94 -20.47 7.59
CA TYR A 299 14.08 -20.95 6.22
C TYR A 299 13.19 -20.12 5.29
N MET A 300 13.78 -19.62 4.22
CA MET A 300 13.02 -18.96 3.15
C MET A 300 12.83 -19.95 2.00
N VAL A 301 11.58 -20.18 1.63
CA VAL A 301 11.19 -20.95 0.46
C VAL A 301 10.67 -19.99 -0.59
N THR A 302 11.18 -20.04 -1.81
CA THR A 302 10.72 -19.25 -2.95
C THR A 302 10.21 -20.15 -4.06
N ALA A 303 9.20 -19.69 -4.77
CA ALA A 303 8.78 -20.34 -6.00
C ALA A 303 9.81 -20.09 -7.11
N THR A 304 10.12 -21.11 -7.89
CA THR A 304 10.94 -21.01 -9.09
C THR A 304 10.52 -22.05 -10.09
N ASN A 305 10.72 -21.79 -11.39
CA ASN A 305 10.61 -22.77 -12.43
C ASN A 305 12.01 -23.29 -12.82
N LEU A 306 12.06 -24.52 -13.31
CA LEU A 306 13.30 -25.10 -13.84
C LEU A 306 13.43 -24.76 -15.33
N PRO A 307 14.66 -24.49 -15.82
CA PRO A 307 14.88 -24.28 -17.25
C PRO A 307 14.35 -25.46 -18.08
N GLY A 308 13.48 -25.16 -19.05
CA GLY A 308 12.89 -26.19 -19.94
C GLY A 308 11.71 -26.97 -19.37
N SER A 309 11.16 -26.57 -18.20
CA SER A 309 9.84 -27.02 -17.76
C SER A 309 8.77 -26.09 -18.39
N GLU A 310 8.03 -26.62 -19.36
CA GLU A 310 6.81 -25.99 -19.88
C GLU A 310 5.60 -26.34 -19.02
#